data_80e96b686ce906dece005b52fe9b9201
#
_entry.id   80e96b686ce906dece005b52fe9b9201
#
_cell.length_a   1.000
_cell.length_b   1.000
_cell.length_c   1.000
_cell.angle_alpha   90.00
_cell.angle_beta   90.00
_cell.angle_gamma   90.00
#
_symmetry.space_group_name_H-M   'P 1'
#
loop_
_entity.id
_entity.type
_entity.pdbx_description
1 polymer ?
#
loop_
_entity_poly.entity_id
_entity_poly.type
_entity_poly.pdbx_seq_one_letter_code
_entity_poly.pdbx_strand_id
1 'polypeptide(L)'
;MVTSDAAIEEMNRKLQWEIIRKYHEPVGNRLTQVKTGKYAGQWQTYMKGVDGTAPRQYKRFKTFDDAYQFIVSYYSVQSLTLESYFPHWLEWKCRYHNNKAATKEHNQNAFKKFLLGTKLARIPITQITTDDIDEWCREVLIEYPLNASRFNTYRIVVKGPLELACKENLISTNPWQSERMDYKQFLKSKRRAPSGKKIFYDDEIRQIVNNCLESYAINRNSANIAVIVNFDLGLRVSELSALKWSDIDWKNNTVFIQRQESMRVVEDYVKSDSAGGYRELPLSSQAASLLKKLQKDFGTASEFIFCDADGRRKTSASIQKRLIYAQVGKNGDTATGEIKRIHCQRRTVGTRIANNMGIEAARVWLGHTDIQTTLRYVYSTETVESMRKFVENSSFLPSDCQMGEKIVNPADF
;
A
#
# COMPACT_ATOMS: atom_id res chain seq x y z
N MET A 1 32.13 -2.66 50.53
CA MET A 1 31.22 -2.77 49.34
C MET A 1 29.75 -2.42 49.63
N VAL A 2 29.39 -2.04 50.83
CA VAL A 2 28.01 -1.65 51.21
C VAL A 2 27.68 -0.16 50.83
N THR A 3 28.69 0.63 50.45
CA THR A 3 28.52 2.07 50.21
C THR A 3 28.05 2.42 48.77
N SER A 4 28.10 1.49 47.82
CA SER A 4 27.70 1.81 46.45
C SER A 4 26.17 1.71 46.21
N ASP A 5 25.51 0.75 46.84
CA ASP A 5 24.07 0.52 46.67
C ASP A 5 23.24 1.61 47.34
N ALA A 6 23.61 2.02 48.55
CA ALA A 6 22.96 3.12 49.27
C ALA A 6 23.12 4.47 48.53
N ALA A 7 24.27 4.72 47.92
CA ALA A 7 24.50 5.93 47.13
C ALA A 7 23.68 5.93 45.81
N ILE A 8 23.51 4.76 45.18
CA ILE A 8 22.69 4.57 43.98
C ILE A 8 21.19 4.77 44.33
N GLU A 9 20.73 4.21 45.46
CA GLU A 9 19.35 4.41 45.92
C GLU A 9 19.04 5.87 46.25
N GLU A 10 19.97 6.58 46.90
CA GLU A 10 19.80 8.02 47.18
C GLU A 10 19.81 8.84 45.92
N MET A 11 20.65 8.52 44.95
CA MET A 11 20.67 9.19 43.65
C MET A 11 19.37 8.95 42.88
N ASN A 12 18.86 7.71 42.84
CA ASN A 12 17.59 7.37 42.23
C ASN A 12 16.43 8.12 42.88
N ARG A 13 16.42 8.21 44.21
CA ARG A 13 15.40 8.94 44.97
C ARG A 13 15.44 10.46 44.69
N LYS A 14 16.63 11.06 44.53
CA LYS A 14 16.78 12.45 44.11
C LYS A 14 16.22 12.67 42.71
N LEU A 15 16.52 11.79 41.76
CA LEU A 15 16.02 11.86 40.39
C LEU A 15 14.48 11.74 40.34
N GLN A 16 13.91 10.85 41.15
CA GLN A 16 12.46 10.69 41.30
C GLN A 16 11.78 11.97 41.80
N TRP A 17 12.37 12.63 42.77
CA TRP A 17 11.87 13.91 43.28
C TRP A 17 12.00 15.05 42.24
N GLU A 18 13.04 15.05 41.42
CA GLU A 18 13.16 16.04 40.32
C GLU A 18 12.03 15.93 39.30
N ILE A 19 11.63 14.71 38.95
CA ILE A 19 10.49 14.46 38.06
C ILE A 19 9.19 14.96 38.71
N ILE A 20 8.96 14.67 39.99
CA ILE A 20 7.78 15.17 40.72
C ILE A 20 7.78 16.69 40.73
N ARG A 21 8.90 17.36 41.05
CA ARG A 21 9.03 18.82 41.08
C ARG A 21 8.83 19.43 39.69
N LYS A 22 9.30 18.76 38.65
CA LYS A 22 9.19 19.28 37.29
C LYS A 22 7.77 19.24 36.74
N TYR A 23 7.02 18.16 36.99
CA TYR A 23 5.73 17.91 36.33
C TYR A 23 4.52 18.00 37.27
N HIS A 24 4.67 17.67 38.53
CA HIS A 24 3.57 17.54 39.48
C HIS A 24 3.36 18.82 40.36
N GLU A 25 4.42 19.38 40.87
CA GLU A 25 4.33 20.57 41.74
C GLU A 25 3.93 21.86 40.99
N PRO A 26 4.37 22.13 39.76
CA PRO A 26 4.03 23.36 39.05
C PRO A 26 2.54 23.54 38.81
N VAL A 27 1.75 22.46 38.74
CA VAL A 27 0.29 22.51 38.60
C VAL A 27 -0.45 22.61 39.94
N GLY A 28 0.26 22.95 41.00
CA GLY A 28 -0.31 23.16 42.34
C GLY A 28 -0.63 21.87 43.10
N ASN A 29 -0.09 20.75 42.70
CA ASN A 29 -0.21 19.48 43.40
C ASN A 29 1.01 19.26 44.30
N ARG A 30 0.81 18.52 45.40
CA ARG A 30 1.90 18.12 46.31
C ARG A 30 1.73 16.66 46.71
N LEU A 31 2.80 15.90 46.62
CA LEU A 31 2.87 14.57 47.21
C LEU A 31 3.25 14.66 48.67
N THR A 32 2.35 14.24 49.53
CA THR A 32 2.54 14.34 51.01
C THR A 32 2.24 13.05 51.69
N GLN A 33 2.94 12.76 52.79
CA GLN A 33 2.65 11.61 53.65
C GLN A 33 1.58 12.00 54.69
N VAL A 34 0.60 11.12 54.88
CA VAL A 34 -0.43 11.27 55.91
C VAL A 34 0.20 11.04 57.28
N LYS A 35 0.16 12.07 58.15
CA LYS A 35 0.85 12.04 59.43
C LYS A 35 0.06 11.36 60.56
N THR A 36 -1.28 11.40 60.49
CA THR A 36 -2.15 10.95 61.60
C THR A 36 -3.42 10.27 61.09
N GLY A 37 -4.07 9.47 61.94
CA GLY A 37 -5.36 8.84 61.63
C GLY A 37 -5.22 7.47 60.97
N LYS A 38 -6.37 6.92 60.52
CA LYS A 38 -6.50 5.56 59.95
C LYS A 38 -5.52 5.27 58.80
N TYR A 39 -5.03 6.30 58.14
CA TYR A 39 -4.19 6.21 56.96
C TYR A 39 -2.78 6.75 57.15
N ALA A 40 -2.38 6.93 58.42
CA ALA A 40 -1.02 7.35 58.75
C ALA A 40 0.05 6.53 58.07
N GLY A 41 1.10 7.16 57.55
CA GLY A 41 2.17 6.50 56.80
C GLY A 41 1.92 6.37 55.30
N GLN A 42 0.68 6.44 54.84
CA GLN A 42 0.34 6.42 53.40
C GLN A 42 0.67 7.75 52.72
N TRP A 43 0.89 7.68 51.40
CA TRP A 43 1.15 8.82 50.55
C TRP A 43 -0.12 9.29 49.89
N GLN A 44 -0.31 10.59 49.73
CA GLN A 44 -1.48 11.19 49.12
C GLN A 44 -1.13 12.37 48.24
N THR A 45 -1.90 12.55 47.17
CA THR A 45 -1.76 13.67 46.28
C THR A 45 -3.09 13.99 45.58
N TYR A 46 -3.13 15.16 44.95
CA TYR A 46 -4.17 15.51 44.00
C TYR A 46 -3.58 15.55 42.60
N MET A 47 -4.30 15.03 41.62
CA MET A 47 -3.91 15.08 40.22
C MET A 47 -4.75 16.14 39.52
N LYS A 48 -4.09 16.94 38.69
CA LYS A 48 -4.71 17.92 37.80
C LYS A 48 -4.21 17.65 36.40
N GLY A 49 -4.98 17.90 35.35
CA GLY A 49 -4.47 17.85 33.98
C GLY A 49 -3.27 18.80 33.80
N VAL A 50 -2.39 18.49 32.87
CA VAL A 50 -1.18 19.29 32.57
C VAL A 50 -1.56 20.74 32.19
N ASP A 51 -2.72 20.93 31.59
CA ASP A 51 -3.31 22.20 31.20
C ASP A 51 -4.15 22.85 32.31
N GLY A 52 -4.30 22.20 33.46
CA GLY A 52 -5.10 22.68 34.59
C GLY A 52 -6.62 22.60 34.40
N THR A 53 -7.11 22.10 33.29
CA THR A 53 -8.54 22.04 32.92
C THR A 53 -9.26 20.82 33.47
N ALA A 54 -8.56 19.71 33.67
CA ALA A 54 -9.16 18.50 34.23
C ALA A 54 -9.56 18.65 35.68
N PRO A 55 -10.68 18.06 36.13
CA PRO A 55 -11.09 18.13 37.54
C PRO A 55 -10.04 17.52 38.45
N ARG A 56 -9.83 18.15 39.60
CA ARG A 56 -8.86 17.71 40.60
C ARG A 56 -9.26 16.38 41.20
N GLN A 57 -8.45 15.32 40.98
CA GLN A 57 -8.68 13.97 41.48
C GLN A 57 -7.77 13.68 42.68
N TYR A 58 -8.36 13.24 43.78
CA TYR A 58 -7.62 12.80 44.95
C TYR A 58 -7.17 11.33 44.78
N LYS A 59 -5.89 11.07 45.08
CA LYS A 59 -5.31 9.71 45.01
C LYS A 59 -4.51 9.46 46.31
N ARG A 60 -4.55 8.21 46.76
CA ARG A 60 -3.81 7.72 47.92
C ARG A 60 -3.08 6.43 47.60
N PHE A 61 -1.89 6.25 48.13
CA PHE A 61 -0.97 5.14 47.84
C PHE A 61 -0.39 4.58 49.13
N LYS A 62 -0.12 3.29 49.14
CA LYS A 62 0.46 2.63 50.32
C LYS A 62 1.93 3.00 50.50
N THR A 63 2.69 3.08 49.42
CA THR A 63 4.12 3.40 49.41
C THR A 63 4.44 4.67 48.64
N PHE A 64 5.63 5.22 48.86
CA PHE A 64 6.16 6.30 48.04
C PHE A 64 6.36 5.86 46.60
N ASP A 65 6.87 4.65 46.38
CA ASP A 65 7.15 4.12 45.05
C ASP A 65 5.85 3.93 44.24
N ASP A 66 4.76 3.46 44.83
CA ASP A 66 3.45 3.40 44.18
C ASP A 66 2.98 4.79 43.73
N ALA A 67 3.12 5.80 44.59
CA ALA A 67 2.78 7.17 44.28
C ALA A 67 3.65 7.75 43.17
N TYR A 68 4.95 7.50 43.23
CA TYR A 68 5.91 7.96 42.23
C TYR A 68 5.61 7.32 40.87
N GLN A 69 5.48 5.99 40.78
CA GLN A 69 5.18 5.28 39.54
C GLN A 69 3.86 5.78 38.93
N PHE A 70 2.85 6.01 39.75
CA PHE A 70 1.59 6.57 39.29
C PHE A 70 1.76 7.99 38.73
N ILE A 71 2.49 8.86 39.41
CA ILE A 71 2.74 10.24 38.97
C ILE A 71 3.53 10.23 37.65
N VAL A 72 4.58 9.44 37.56
CA VAL A 72 5.39 9.30 36.34
C VAL A 72 4.55 8.78 35.17
N SER A 73 3.78 7.71 35.37
CA SER A 73 2.92 7.16 34.34
C SER A 73 1.87 8.18 33.87
N TYR A 74 1.25 8.88 34.80
CA TYR A 74 0.24 9.90 34.53
C TYR A 74 0.79 11.04 33.64
N TYR A 75 1.93 11.62 34.01
CA TYR A 75 2.53 12.71 33.24
C TYR A 75 3.21 12.22 31.94
N SER A 76 3.76 11.01 31.93
CA SER A 76 4.30 10.41 30.72
C SER A 76 3.22 10.26 29.65
N VAL A 77 2.04 9.78 30.04
CA VAL A 77 0.89 9.67 29.12
C VAL A 77 0.42 11.04 28.65
N GLN A 78 0.32 12.01 29.57
CA GLN A 78 -0.12 13.37 29.24
C GLN A 78 0.88 14.16 28.40
N SER A 79 2.16 13.83 28.45
CA SER A 79 3.20 14.42 27.59
C SER A 79 3.45 13.66 26.31
N LEU A 80 2.81 12.49 26.15
CA LEU A 80 2.98 11.64 24.98
C LEU A 80 2.37 12.29 23.74
N THR A 81 3.19 12.58 22.74
CA THR A 81 2.76 13.19 21.47
C THR A 81 2.70 12.17 20.35
N LEU A 82 2.06 12.47 19.23
CA LEU A 82 2.08 11.59 18.05
C LEU A 82 3.51 11.37 17.56
N GLU A 83 4.37 12.38 17.65
CA GLU A 83 5.77 12.27 17.26
C GLU A 83 6.53 11.24 18.10
N SER A 84 6.36 11.28 19.42
CA SER A 84 7.02 10.33 20.34
C SER A 84 6.37 8.92 20.35
N TYR A 85 5.07 8.83 20.06
CA TYR A 85 4.33 7.57 20.09
C TYR A 85 4.37 6.79 18.76
N PHE A 86 4.63 7.47 17.65
CA PHE A 86 4.68 6.84 16.32
C PHE A 86 5.64 5.64 16.22
N PRO A 87 6.89 5.66 16.76
CA PRO A 87 7.78 4.51 16.73
C PRO A 87 7.18 3.28 17.40
N HIS A 88 6.53 3.44 18.56
CA HIS A 88 5.83 2.38 19.27
C HIS A 88 4.70 1.77 18.43
N TRP A 89 3.84 2.61 17.86
CA TRP A 89 2.79 2.15 16.95
C TRP A 89 3.36 1.41 15.74
N LEU A 90 4.44 1.90 15.15
CA LEU A 90 5.02 1.28 13.96
C LEU A 90 5.57 -0.11 14.28
N GLU A 91 6.23 -0.27 15.43
CA GLU A 91 6.74 -1.56 15.90
C GLU A 91 5.59 -2.52 16.21
N TRP A 92 4.58 -2.06 16.95
CA TRP A 92 3.36 -2.83 17.21
C TRP A 92 2.70 -3.31 15.90
N LYS A 93 2.53 -2.40 14.94
CA LYS A 93 1.93 -2.72 13.63
C LYS A 93 2.74 -3.76 12.87
N CYS A 94 4.08 -3.70 12.92
CA CYS A 94 4.94 -4.68 12.27
C CYS A 94 4.82 -6.06 12.93
N ARG A 95 4.74 -6.10 14.25
CA ARG A 95 4.68 -7.35 15.03
C ARG A 95 3.34 -8.07 14.90
N TYR A 96 2.22 -7.34 15.02
CA TYR A 96 0.88 -7.93 15.11
C TYR A 96 0.14 -8.03 13.76
N HIS A 97 0.56 -7.31 12.73
CA HIS A 97 -0.09 -7.34 11.42
C HIS A 97 0.78 -7.95 10.32
N ASN A 98 1.86 -8.66 10.69
CA ASN A 98 2.80 -9.29 9.76
C ASN A 98 3.16 -8.37 8.57
N ASN A 99 3.39 -7.08 8.86
CA ASN A 99 3.65 -6.10 7.84
C ASN A 99 5.06 -6.27 7.26
N LYS A 100 5.10 -6.38 5.95
CA LYS A 100 6.35 -6.48 5.18
C LYS A 100 7.22 -5.24 5.38
N ALA A 101 8.54 -5.40 5.29
CA ALA A 101 9.53 -4.32 5.41
C ALA A 101 9.19 -3.09 4.54
N ALA A 102 8.67 -3.32 3.31
CA ALA A 102 8.20 -2.25 2.43
C ALA A 102 7.06 -1.40 3.02
N THR A 103 6.14 -2.01 3.78
CA THR A 103 5.05 -1.28 4.45
C THR A 103 5.58 -0.45 5.62
N LYS A 104 6.57 -0.99 6.37
CA LYS A 104 7.25 -0.25 7.44
C LYS A 104 7.94 0.99 6.88
N GLU A 105 8.74 0.84 5.84
CA GLU A 105 9.43 1.94 5.16
C GLU A 105 8.45 2.98 4.62
N HIS A 106 7.35 2.52 3.99
CA HIS A 106 6.31 3.41 3.49
C HIS A 106 5.69 4.27 4.60
N ASN A 107 5.34 3.66 5.75
CA ASN A 107 4.78 4.39 6.89
C ASN A 107 5.79 5.36 7.51
N GLN A 108 7.08 4.97 7.60
CA GLN A 108 8.15 5.87 8.06
C GLN A 108 8.32 7.09 7.14
N ASN A 109 8.31 6.86 5.82
CA ASN A 109 8.42 7.95 4.84
C ASN A 109 7.19 8.86 4.86
N ALA A 110 5.99 8.29 5.04
CA ALA A 110 4.76 9.06 5.21
C ALA A 110 4.79 9.91 6.49
N PHE A 111 5.22 9.33 7.61
CA PHE A 111 5.40 10.05 8.87
C PHE A 111 6.36 11.23 8.73
N LYS A 112 7.57 10.99 8.21
CA LYS A 112 8.58 12.03 8.00
C LYS A 112 8.09 13.16 7.09
N LYS A 113 7.30 12.82 6.07
CA LYS A 113 6.86 13.79 5.08
C LYS A 113 5.63 14.60 5.50
N PHE A 114 4.68 13.97 6.19
CA PHE A 114 3.35 14.56 6.38
C PHE A 114 3.02 14.88 7.84
N LEU A 115 3.73 14.30 8.81
CA LEU A 115 3.40 14.50 10.23
C LEU A 115 4.55 15.09 11.03
N LEU A 116 5.77 14.61 10.85
CA LEU A 116 6.93 15.05 11.62
C LEU A 116 7.11 16.58 11.53
N GLY A 117 7.23 17.24 12.70
CA GLY A 117 7.44 18.68 12.79
C GLY A 117 6.17 19.53 12.65
N THR A 118 5.00 18.93 12.35
CA THR A 118 3.72 19.67 12.30
C THR A 118 3.23 20.05 13.71
N LYS A 119 2.30 21.00 13.79
CA LYS A 119 1.61 21.37 15.03
C LYS A 119 0.96 20.14 15.67
N LEU A 120 0.21 19.34 14.88
CA LEU A 120 -0.48 18.14 15.34
C LEU A 120 0.49 17.11 15.96
N ALA A 121 1.68 16.93 15.38
CA ALA A 121 2.66 15.97 15.87
C ALA A 121 3.13 16.23 17.30
N ARG A 122 3.06 17.49 17.75
CA ARG A 122 3.54 17.98 19.06
C ARG A 122 2.45 18.11 20.12
N ILE A 123 1.18 18.04 19.73
CA ILE A 123 0.07 18.06 20.69
C ILE A 123 0.08 16.73 21.47
N PRO A 124 -0.05 16.77 22.81
CA PRO A 124 -0.24 15.56 23.60
C PRO A 124 -1.45 14.75 23.09
N ILE A 125 -1.29 13.44 22.91
CA ILE A 125 -2.34 12.58 22.30
C ILE A 125 -3.67 12.61 23.07
N THR A 126 -3.62 12.91 24.36
CA THR A 126 -4.79 13.08 25.25
C THR A 126 -5.55 14.38 25.01
N GLN A 127 -4.95 15.35 24.32
CA GLN A 127 -5.50 16.67 24.05
C GLN A 127 -5.88 16.89 22.59
N ILE A 128 -5.51 15.96 21.70
CA ILE A 128 -5.83 16.05 20.27
C ILE A 128 -7.35 16.03 20.08
N THR A 129 -7.85 17.04 19.39
CA THR A 129 -9.25 17.16 19.03
C THR A 129 -9.50 16.75 17.57
N THR A 130 -10.78 16.58 17.22
CA THR A 130 -11.18 16.36 15.82
C THR A 130 -10.80 17.55 14.93
N ASP A 131 -10.89 18.77 15.47
CA ASP A 131 -10.57 20.01 14.74
C ASP A 131 -9.07 20.13 14.44
N ASP A 132 -8.20 19.74 15.38
CA ASP A 132 -6.75 19.70 15.16
C ASP A 132 -6.39 18.73 14.01
N ILE A 133 -7.07 17.58 13.96
CA ILE A 133 -6.86 16.59 12.90
C ILE A 133 -7.39 17.11 11.56
N ASP A 134 -8.54 17.77 11.54
CA ASP A 134 -9.10 18.33 10.31
C ASP A 134 -8.24 19.49 9.78
N GLU A 135 -7.71 20.34 10.66
CA GLU A 135 -6.74 21.38 10.31
C GLU A 135 -5.50 20.77 9.64
N TRP A 136 -4.89 19.77 10.26
CA TRP A 136 -3.76 19.04 9.68
C TRP A 136 -4.10 18.40 8.32
N CYS A 137 -5.27 17.80 8.17
CA CYS A 137 -5.71 17.23 6.90
C CYS A 137 -5.77 18.29 5.80
N ARG A 138 -6.33 19.47 6.12
CA ARG A 138 -6.42 20.61 5.19
C ARG A 138 -5.05 21.14 4.80
N GLU A 139 -4.17 21.38 5.77
CA GLU A 139 -2.79 21.83 5.51
C GLU A 139 -2.05 20.85 4.57
N VAL A 140 -2.09 19.55 4.86
CA VAL A 140 -1.45 18.53 4.02
C VAL A 140 -2.04 18.50 2.61
N LEU A 141 -3.36 18.67 2.46
CA LEU A 141 -4.01 18.62 1.15
C LEU A 141 -3.81 19.89 0.31
N ILE A 142 -3.62 21.04 0.97
CA ILE A 142 -3.26 22.31 0.32
C ILE A 142 -1.82 22.24 -0.19
N GLU A 143 -0.89 21.79 0.65
CA GLU A 143 0.53 21.67 0.27
C GLU A 143 0.76 20.53 -0.75
N TYR A 144 0.08 19.40 -0.56
CA TYR A 144 0.18 18.21 -1.42
C TYR A 144 -1.19 17.86 -1.99
N PRO A 145 -1.55 18.30 -3.22
CA PRO A 145 -2.85 18.03 -3.82
C PRO A 145 -3.04 16.53 -4.09
N LEU A 146 -3.53 15.81 -3.10
CA LEU A 146 -3.74 14.35 -3.13
C LEU A 146 -5.20 14.02 -3.45
N ASN A 147 -5.41 12.91 -4.18
CA ASN A 147 -6.75 12.34 -4.32
C ASN A 147 -7.08 11.45 -3.10
N ALA A 148 -8.35 11.13 -2.90
CA ALA A 148 -8.85 10.36 -1.76
C ALA A 148 -8.08 9.03 -1.55
N SER A 149 -7.74 8.31 -2.62
CA SER A 149 -7.02 7.03 -2.51
C SER A 149 -5.60 7.20 -1.97
N ARG A 150 -4.88 8.23 -2.42
CA ARG A 150 -3.53 8.54 -1.93
C ARG A 150 -3.57 9.08 -0.50
N PHE A 151 -4.48 10.01 -0.23
CA PHE A 151 -4.62 10.55 1.12
C PHE A 151 -4.95 9.46 2.14
N ASN A 152 -5.85 8.52 1.80
CA ASN A 152 -6.17 7.37 2.65
C ASN A 152 -4.95 6.50 3.00
N THR A 153 -3.95 6.44 2.11
CA THR A 153 -2.71 5.70 2.37
C THR A 153 -1.80 6.44 3.36
N TYR A 154 -1.82 7.78 3.35
CA TYR A 154 -0.93 8.58 4.21
C TYR A 154 -1.55 8.95 5.56
N ARG A 155 -2.86 9.16 5.65
CA ARG A 155 -3.53 9.48 6.92
C ARG A 155 -3.36 8.42 8.01
N ILE A 156 -2.90 7.22 7.64
CA ILE A 156 -2.65 6.12 8.58
C ILE A 156 -1.62 6.47 9.64
N VAL A 157 -0.71 7.43 9.37
CA VAL A 157 0.32 7.86 10.33
C VAL A 157 -0.24 8.69 11.50
N VAL A 158 -1.48 9.18 11.36
CA VAL A 158 -2.24 9.83 12.45
C VAL A 158 -3.31 8.87 12.98
N LYS A 159 -4.14 8.35 12.08
CA LYS A 159 -5.27 7.49 12.47
C LYS A 159 -4.82 6.21 13.19
N GLY A 160 -3.77 5.56 12.71
CA GLY A 160 -3.28 4.30 13.29
C GLY A 160 -2.73 4.43 14.71
N PRO A 161 -1.83 5.39 15.00
CA PRO A 161 -1.40 5.67 16.37
C PRO A 161 -2.56 5.98 17.31
N LEU A 162 -3.53 6.80 16.91
CA LEU A 162 -4.70 7.11 17.74
C LEU A 162 -5.60 5.88 17.99
N GLU A 163 -5.76 5.00 17.00
CA GLU A 163 -6.44 3.71 17.18
C GLU A 163 -5.74 2.81 18.20
N LEU A 164 -4.41 2.76 18.17
CA LEU A 164 -3.63 1.99 19.15
C LEU A 164 -3.72 2.63 20.54
N ALA A 165 -3.63 3.96 20.62
CA ALA A 165 -3.77 4.67 21.89
C ALA A 165 -5.12 4.41 22.58
N CYS A 166 -6.21 4.26 21.82
CA CYS A 166 -7.51 3.80 22.36
C CYS A 166 -7.43 2.35 22.87
N LYS A 167 -6.81 1.44 22.13
CA LYS A 167 -6.65 0.03 22.55
C LYS A 167 -5.81 -0.12 23.81
N GLU A 168 -4.83 0.74 23.99
CA GLU A 168 -3.96 0.78 25.18
C GLU A 168 -4.57 1.60 26.31
N ASN A 169 -5.81 2.10 26.16
CA ASN A 169 -6.52 2.93 27.15
C ASN A 169 -5.79 4.24 27.51
N LEU A 170 -4.96 4.77 26.60
CA LEU A 170 -4.31 6.07 26.78
C LEU A 170 -5.27 7.23 26.51
N ILE A 171 -6.23 7.02 25.60
CA ILE A 171 -7.34 7.91 25.31
C ILE A 171 -8.66 7.12 25.32
N SER A 172 -9.74 7.75 25.77
CA SER A 172 -11.05 7.08 25.89
C SER A 172 -11.78 6.92 24.56
N THR A 173 -11.57 7.85 23.64
CA THR A 173 -12.22 7.87 22.32
C THR A 173 -11.23 8.32 21.25
N ASN A 174 -11.39 7.76 20.05
CA ASN A 174 -10.55 8.20 18.92
C ASN A 174 -11.06 9.53 18.38
N PRO A 175 -10.24 10.60 18.40
CA PRO A 175 -10.63 11.90 17.84
C PRO A 175 -10.72 11.90 16.30
N TRP A 176 -10.31 10.85 15.62
CA TRP A 176 -10.51 10.72 14.17
C TRP A 176 -11.98 10.44 13.84
N GLN A 177 -12.79 11.47 13.69
CA GLN A 177 -14.23 11.42 13.37
C GLN A 177 -14.46 12.00 11.98
N SER A 178 -14.35 11.14 10.94
CA SER A 178 -14.37 11.56 9.53
C SER A 178 -15.70 12.19 9.08
N GLU A 179 -16.79 11.97 9.79
CA GLU A 179 -18.11 12.58 9.56
C GLU A 179 -18.16 14.06 10.00
N ARG A 180 -17.30 14.46 10.93
CA ARG A 180 -17.20 15.83 11.46
C ARG A 180 -16.08 16.66 10.81
N MET A 181 -15.40 16.08 9.81
CA MET A 181 -14.23 16.70 9.16
C MET A 181 -14.58 17.23 7.78
N ASP A 182 -14.13 18.43 7.48
CA ASP A 182 -14.39 19.15 6.22
C ASP A 182 -13.25 19.05 5.18
N TYR A 183 -12.13 18.39 5.53
CA TYR A 183 -10.97 18.26 4.61
C TYR A 183 -11.31 17.65 3.26
N LYS A 184 -12.44 16.94 3.13
CA LYS A 184 -12.81 16.20 1.91
C LYS A 184 -12.93 17.12 0.69
N GLN A 185 -13.33 18.37 0.87
CA GLN A 185 -13.41 19.38 -0.20
C GLN A 185 -12.05 19.74 -0.80
N PHE A 186 -10.95 19.56 -0.05
CA PHE A 186 -9.59 19.82 -0.51
C PHE A 186 -8.98 18.63 -1.26
N LEU A 187 -9.67 17.48 -1.32
CA LEU A 187 -9.21 16.32 -2.06
C LEU A 187 -9.24 16.59 -3.57
N LYS A 188 -8.13 16.34 -4.23
CA LYS A 188 -8.06 16.45 -5.69
C LYS A 188 -9.03 15.47 -6.35
N SER A 189 -9.86 15.96 -7.25
CA SER A 189 -10.75 15.10 -8.03
C SER A 189 -9.96 14.08 -8.85
N LYS A 190 -10.44 12.86 -8.89
CA LYS A 190 -9.83 11.78 -9.67
C LYS A 190 -10.38 11.85 -11.10
N ARG A 191 -9.70 12.58 -12.00
CA ARG A 191 -10.01 12.47 -13.43
C ARG A 191 -9.72 11.03 -13.87
N ARG A 192 -10.72 10.34 -14.40
CA ARG A 192 -10.49 9.04 -15.04
C ARG A 192 -9.68 9.28 -16.30
N ALA A 193 -8.47 8.74 -16.37
CA ALA A 193 -7.74 8.74 -17.63
C ALA A 193 -8.53 7.94 -18.67
N PRO A 194 -8.57 8.37 -19.94
CA PRO A 194 -9.15 7.60 -21.03
C PRO A 194 -8.62 6.17 -21.08
N SER A 195 -9.42 5.23 -21.56
CA SER A 195 -9.05 3.81 -21.65
C SER A 195 -7.75 3.59 -22.42
N GLY A 196 -7.53 4.32 -23.51
CA GLY A 196 -6.34 4.26 -24.35
C GLY A 196 -5.01 4.52 -23.62
N LYS A 197 -5.05 5.23 -22.48
CA LYS A 197 -3.87 5.49 -21.64
C LYS A 197 -3.55 4.34 -20.68
N LYS A 198 -4.36 3.30 -20.63
CA LYS A 198 -4.26 2.23 -19.61
C LYS A 198 -3.96 0.85 -20.16
N ILE A 199 -4.14 0.66 -21.45
CA ILE A 199 -3.85 -0.59 -22.18
C ILE A 199 -2.96 -0.28 -23.37
N PHE A 200 -2.29 -1.31 -23.88
CA PHE A 200 -1.53 -1.24 -25.12
C PHE A 200 -2.41 -1.76 -26.28
N TYR A 201 -2.36 -1.07 -27.39
CA TYR A 201 -2.96 -1.48 -28.67
C TYR A 201 -1.97 -2.29 -29.50
N ASP A 202 -2.45 -3.00 -30.51
CA ASP A 202 -1.64 -3.95 -31.28
C ASP A 202 -0.45 -3.30 -31.99
N ASP A 203 -0.60 -2.08 -32.49
CA ASP A 203 0.50 -1.36 -33.14
C ASP A 203 1.59 -0.96 -32.14
N GLU A 204 1.21 -0.51 -30.94
CA GLU A 204 2.15 -0.23 -29.87
C GLU A 204 2.91 -1.51 -29.43
N ILE A 205 2.18 -2.64 -29.31
CA ILE A 205 2.78 -3.92 -28.94
C ILE A 205 3.77 -4.35 -30.03
N ARG A 206 3.42 -4.28 -31.30
CA ARG A 206 4.31 -4.61 -32.41
C ARG A 206 5.58 -3.77 -32.36
N GLN A 207 5.46 -2.46 -32.18
CA GLN A 207 6.62 -1.56 -32.07
C GLN A 207 7.53 -1.94 -30.90
N ILE A 208 6.94 -2.16 -29.71
CA ILE A 208 7.69 -2.53 -28.50
C ILE A 208 8.40 -3.87 -28.70
N VAL A 209 7.72 -4.85 -29.27
CA VAL A 209 8.29 -6.18 -29.53
C VAL A 209 9.47 -6.07 -30.50
N ASN A 210 9.33 -5.34 -31.60
CA ASN A 210 10.42 -5.14 -32.58
C ASN A 210 11.62 -4.43 -31.92
N ASN A 211 11.39 -3.34 -31.19
CA ASN A 211 12.45 -2.63 -30.49
C ASN A 211 13.17 -3.49 -29.43
N CYS A 212 12.41 -4.37 -28.74
CA CYS A 212 13.00 -5.32 -27.80
C CYS A 212 13.82 -6.40 -28.50
N LEU A 213 13.36 -6.94 -29.63
CA LEU A 213 14.09 -7.98 -30.39
C LEU A 213 15.39 -7.41 -30.99
N GLU A 214 15.34 -6.23 -31.63
CA GLU A 214 16.52 -5.52 -32.13
C GLU A 214 17.53 -5.26 -31.00
N SER A 215 17.05 -4.73 -29.87
CA SER A 215 17.92 -4.47 -28.74
C SER A 215 18.52 -5.74 -28.15
N TYR A 216 17.76 -6.83 -28.07
CA TYR A 216 18.25 -8.13 -27.62
C TYR A 216 19.32 -8.70 -28.55
N ALA A 217 19.16 -8.56 -29.85
CA ALA A 217 20.16 -9.00 -30.82
C ALA A 217 21.53 -8.31 -30.64
N ILE A 218 21.51 -7.03 -30.25
CA ILE A 218 22.71 -6.21 -30.04
C ILE A 218 23.36 -6.47 -28.67
N ASN A 219 22.58 -6.42 -27.58
CA ASN A 219 23.13 -6.32 -26.22
C ASN A 219 22.86 -7.53 -25.33
N ARG A 220 22.14 -8.52 -25.83
CA ARG A 220 21.76 -9.74 -25.09
C ARG A 220 21.09 -9.49 -23.73
N ASN A 221 20.44 -8.33 -23.56
CA ASN A 221 19.76 -8.01 -22.33
C ASN A 221 18.43 -8.76 -22.18
N SER A 222 18.38 -9.75 -21.29
CA SER A 222 17.20 -10.62 -21.08
C SER A 222 15.93 -9.87 -20.65
N ALA A 223 16.05 -8.64 -20.11
CA ALA A 223 14.89 -7.81 -19.80
C ALA A 223 14.06 -7.45 -21.05
N ASN A 224 14.64 -7.51 -22.26
CA ASN A 224 13.89 -7.38 -23.51
C ASN A 224 12.91 -8.54 -23.71
N ILE A 225 13.39 -9.75 -23.48
CA ILE A 225 12.55 -10.96 -23.59
C ILE A 225 11.48 -10.97 -22.49
N ALA A 226 11.82 -10.54 -21.26
CA ALA A 226 10.85 -10.37 -20.18
C ALA A 226 9.67 -9.47 -20.58
N VAL A 227 9.98 -8.32 -21.22
CA VAL A 227 8.95 -7.38 -21.70
C VAL A 227 8.05 -8.05 -22.76
N ILE A 228 8.64 -8.80 -23.71
CA ILE A 228 7.87 -9.45 -24.78
C ILE A 228 6.95 -10.53 -24.20
N VAL A 229 7.51 -11.46 -23.42
CA VAL A 229 6.77 -12.59 -22.83
C VAL A 229 5.64 -12.11 -21.91
N ASN A 230 5.81 -10.95 -21.27
CA ASN A 230 4.78 -10.42 -20.40
C ASN A 230 3.54 -9.85 -21.13
N PHE A 231 3.58 -9.66 -22.45
CA PHE A 231 2.38 -9.39 -23.24
C PHE A 231 1.50 -10.64 -23.42
N ASP A 232 2.05 -11.83 -23.23
CA ASP A 232 1.27 -13.07 -23.16
C ASP A 232 0.80 -13.37 -21.74
N LEU A 233 1.72 -13.32 -20.76
CA LEU A 233 1.45 -13.77 -19.40
C LEU A 233 0.70 -12.76 -18.53
N GLY A 234 0.91 -11.46 -18.73
CA GLY A 234 0.27 -10.42 -17.95
C GLY A 234 0.63 -10.45 -16.47
N LEU A 235 1.84 -10.88 -16.11
CA LEU A 235 2.31 -10.98 -14.73
C LEU A 235 2.50 -9.61 -14.08
N ARG A 236 2.46 -9.58 -12.73
CA ARG A 236 3.03 -8.45 -12.01
C ARG A 236 4.54 -8.43 -12.26
N VAL A 237 5.12 -7.23 -12.36
CA VAL A 237 6.57 -7.12 -12.63
C VAL A 237 7.41 -7.83 -11.56
N SER A 238 6.92 -7.88 -10.33
CA SER A 238 7.56 -8.61 -9.23
C SER A 238 7.49 -10.14 -9.37
N GLU A 239 6.41 -10.66 -9.94
CA GLU A 239 6.26 -12.08 -10.28
C GLU A 239 7.19 -12.41 -11.47
N LEU A 240 7.15 -11.59 -12.52
CA LEU A 240 7.95 -11.76 -13.73
C LEU A 240 9.45 -11.79 -13.42
N SER A 241 9.95 -10.87 -12.59
CA SER A 241 11.37 -10.79 -12.23
C SER A 241 11.84 -11.96 -11.35
N ALA A 242 10.93 -12.69 -10.72
CA ALA A 242 11.22 -13.78 -9.81
C ALA A 242 11.09 -15.18 -10.43
N LEU A 243 10.74 -15.27 -11.73
CA LEU A 243 10.59 -16.55 -12.44
C LEU A 243 11.91 -17.29 -12.51
N LYS A 244 11.85 -18.60 -12.22
CA LYS A 244 12.96 -19.54 -12.34
C LYS A 244 12.72 -20.52 -13.48
N TRP A 245 13.77 -21.13 -14.02
CA TRP A 245 13.67 -22.18 -15.04
C TRP A 245 12.86 -23.38 -14.54
N SER A 246 12.93 -23.68 -13.24
CA SER A 246 12.15 -24.75 -12.60
C SER A 246 10.65 -24.49 -12.55
N ASP A 247 10.18 -23.27 -12.85
CA ASP A 247 8.75 -22.94 -12.89
C ASP A 247 8.12 -23.31 -14.23
N ILE A 248 8.93 -23.67 -15.25
CA ILE A 248 8.43 -24.01 -16.58
C ILE A 248 8.27 -25.51 -16.72
N ASP A 249 7.07 -25.94 -17.02
CA ASP A 249 6.81 -27.28 -17.55
C ASP A 249 6.89 -27.25 -19.10
N TRP A 250 8.03 -27.67 -19.62
CA TRP A 250 8.27 -27.73 -21.07
C TRP A 250 7.43 -28.77 -21.78
N LYS A 251 6.95 -29.81 -21.08
CA LYS A 251 6.11 -30.85 -21.64
C LYS A 251 4.70 -30.35 -21.95
N ASN A 252 4.15 -29.59 -20.99
CA ASN A 252 2.79 -29.04 -21.10
C ASN A 252 2.79 -27.59 -21.62
N ASN A 253 3.96 -26.96 -21.80
CA ASN A 253 4.12 -25.58 -22.16
C ASN A 253 3.37 -24.65 -21.18
N THR A 254 3.61 -24.83 -19.90
CA THR A 254 3.02 -24.00 -18.85
C THR A 254 4.09 -23.38 -17.94
N VAL A 255 3.72 -22.34 -17.21
CA VAL A 255 4.56 -21.70 -16.20
C VAL A 255 3.79 -21.54 -14.89
N PHE A 256 4.40 -21.98 -13.79
CA PHE A 256 3.82 -21.89 -12.46
C PHE A 256 4.29 -20.63 -11.74
N ILE A 257 3.34 -19.78 -11.31
CA ILE A 257 3.59 -18.52 -10.64
C ILE A 257 3.49 -18.76 -9.13
N GLN A 258 4.62 -18.71 -8.41
CA GLN A 258 4.68 -19.08 -7.01
C GLN A 258 5.54 -18.13 -6.15
N ARG A 259 6.26 -17.19 -6.76
CA ARG A 259 7.14 -16.27 -6.03
C ARG A 259 7.10 -14.85 -6.59
N GLN A 260 7.65 -13.93 -5.84
CA GLN A 260 7.73 -12.52 -6.25
C GLN A 260 8.99 -11.83 -5.71
N GLU A 261 9.39 -10.75 -6.35
CA GLU A 261 10.37 -9.82 -5.82
C GLU A 261 9.73 -8.85 -4.82
N SER A 262 10.35 -8.69 -3.66
CA SER A 262 10.04 -7.65 -2.69
C SER A 262 11.34 -7.02 -2.20
N MET A 263 11.47 -5.68 -2.28
CA MET A 263 12.69 -4.96 -1.89
C MET A 263 13.99 -5.55 -2.49
N ARG A 264 13.94 -5.96 -3.77
CA ARG A 264 15.03 -6.61 -4.52
C ARG A 264 15.39 -8.04 -4.06
N VAL A 265 14.72 -8.57 -3.06
CA VAL A 265 14.84 -9.96 -2.61
C VAL A 265 13.71 -10.77 -3.24
N VAL A 266 13.98 -12.03 -3.60
CA VAL A 266 12.93 -12.94 -4.07
C VAL A 266 12.36 -13.66 -2.86
N GLU A 267 11.05 -13.59 -2.73
CA GLU A 267 10.26 -14.24 -1.69
C GLU A 267 9.52 -15.44 -2.31
N ASP A 268 9.55 -16.60 -1.65
CA ASP A 268 8.90 -17.83 -2.10
C ASP A 268 7.38 -17.84 -1.83
N TYR A 269 6.74 -16.67 -1.92
CA TYR A 269 5.30 -16.50 -1.86
C TYR A 269 4.86 -15.33 -2.75
N VAL A 270 3.61 -15.32 -3.15
CA VAL A 270 2.99 -14.24 -3.92
C VAL A 270 2.24 -13.26 -3.01
N LYS A 271 2.05 -12.02 -3.47
CA LYS A 271 1.47 -10.91 -2.69
C LYS A 271 0.10 -11.21 -2.08
N SER A 272 -0.70 -12.01 -2.75
CA SER A 272 -1.92 -12.60 -2.19
C SER A 272 -1.56 -14.00 -1.73
N ASP A 273 -1.31 -14.18 -0.45
CA ASP A 273 -1.10 -15.47 0.21
C ASP A 273 -2.40 -16.31 0.23
N SER A 274 -3.29 -16.04 -0.70
CA SER A 274 -4.52 -16.76 -0.96
C SER A 274 -4.31 -17.73 -2.13
N ALA A 275 -5.06 -18.79 -2.14
CA ALA A 275 -5.05 -19.81 -3.20
C ALA A 275 -5.07 -19.24 -4.65
N GLY A 276 -5.62 -18.04 -4.84
CA GLY A 276 -5.64 -17.37 -6.14
C GLY A 276 -4.32 -16.73 -6.56
N GLY A 277 -3.33 -16.60 -5.68
CA GLY A 277 -2.01 -16.05 -6.02
C GLY A 277 -1.13 -17.05 -6.74
N TYR A 278 -1.22 -18.31 -6.34
CA TYR A 278 -0.52 -19.44 -6.96
C TYR A 278 -1.33 -19.92 -8.17
N ARG A 279 -0.73 -19.95 -9.32
CA ARG A 279 -1.43 -20.30 -10.55
C ARG A 279 -0.49 -20.81 -11.64
N GLU A 280 -1.01 -21.69 -12.46
CA GLU A 280 -0.36 -22.17 -13.66
C GLU A 280 -0.94 -21.45 -14.88
N LEU A 281 -0.08 -20.95 -15.75
CA LEU A 281 -0.46 -20.24 -16.97
C LEU A 281 0.11 -20.94 -18.20
N PRO A 282 -0.66 -21.06 -19.28
CA PRO A 282 -0.14 -21.58 -20.54
C PRO A 282 0.83 -20.59 -21.18
N LEU A 283 1.86 -21.11 -21.82
CA LEU A 283 2.80 -20.38 -22.67
C LEU A 283 2.38 -20.51 -24.13
N SER A 284 2.29 -19.40 -24.84
CA SER A 284 2.14 -19.44 -26.29
C SER A 284 3.38 -20.07 -26.93
N SER A 285 3.23 -20.61 -28.13
CA SER A 285 4.36 -21.17 -28.90
C SER A 285 5.48 -20.14 -29.10
N GLN A 286 5.11 -18.89 -29.27
CA GLN A 286 6.05 -17.79 -29.45
C GLN A 286 6.81 -17.47 -28.13
N ALA A 287 6.10 -17.39 -27.00
CA ALA A 287 6.74 -17.21 -25.69
C ALA A 287 7.66 -18.38 -25.35
N ALA A 288 7.21 -19.62 -25.55
CA ALA A 288 8.01 -20.81 -25.33
C ALA A 288 9.29 -20.82 -26.20
N SER A 289 9.19 -20.44 -27.47
CA SER A 289 10.34 -20.34 -28.38
C SER A 289 11.36 -19.29 -27.90
N LEU A 290 10.90 -18.13 -27.49
CA LEU A 290 11.76 -17.04 -26.92
C LEU A 290 12.45 -17.50 -25.64
N LEU A 291 11.72 -18.17 -24.75
CA LEU A 291 12.28 -18.67 -23.49
C LEU A 291 13.29 -19.79 -23.73
N LYS A 292 13.04 -20.72 -24.69
CA LYS A 292 14.02 -21.74 -25.09
C LYS A 292 15.30 -21.14 -25.67
N LYS A 293 15.19 -20.06 -26.47
CA LYS A 293 16.34 -19.29 -26.94
C LYS A 293 17.11 -18.66 -25.79
N LEU A 294 16.39 -18.02 -24.86
CA LEU A 294 16.98 -17.41 -23.68
C LEU A 294 17.68 -18.44 -22.78
N GLN A 295 17.10 -19.67 -22.66
CA GLN A 295 17.69 -20.75 -21.89
C GLN A 295 19.03 -21.24 -22.50
N LYS A 296 19.15 -21.24 -23.83
CA LYS A 296 20.43 -21.54 -24.49
C LYS A 296 21.48 -20.44 -24.22
N ASP A 297 21.03 -19.20 -24.18
CA ASP A 297 21.94 -18.04 -23.96
C ASP A 297 22.41 -17.91 -22.50
N PHE A 298 21.53 -18.23 -21.51
CA PHE A 298 21.76 -17.92 -20.09
C PHE A 298 21.37 -19.03 -19.09
N GLY A 299 20.82 -20.15 -19.53
CA GLY A 299 20.25 -21.16 -18.63
C GLY A 299 21.22 -21.79 -17.63
N THR A 300 22.52 -21.74 -17.91
CA THR A 300 23.59 -22.21 -17.01
C THR A 300 24.13 -21.11 -16.11
N ALA A 301 23.84 -19.84 -16.40
CA ALA A 301 24.34 -18.69 -15.65
C ALA A 301 23.55 -18.44 -14.36
N SER A 302 22.27 -18.75 -14.35
CA SER A 302 21.37 -18.48 -13.21
C SER A 302 20.20 -19.44 -13.17
N GLU A 303 19.65 -19.68 -11.96
CA GLU A 303 18.36 -20.32 -11.78
C GLU A 303 17.19 -19.45 -12.27
N PHE A 304 17.37 -18.11 -12.31
CA PHE A 304 16.36 -17.16 -12.76
C PHE A 304 16.34 -17.05 -14.28
N ILE A 305 15.14 -16.99 -14.86
CA ILE A 305 14.93 -16.88 -16.30
C ILE A 305 15.54 -15.59 -16.84
N PHE A 306 15.30 -14.48 -16.17
CA PHE A 306 15.77 -13.15 -16.61
C PHE A 306 16.98 -12.73 -15.79
N CYS A 307 18.16 -12.95 -16.34
CA CYS A 307 19.45 -12.59 -15.76
C CYS A 307 20.36 -11.91 -16.80
N ASP A 308 21.52 -11.43 -16.37
CA ASP A 308 22.63 -11.03 -17.25
C ASP A 308 23.63 -12.18 -17.44
N ALA A 309 24.68 -11.91 -18.20
CA ALA A 309 25.70 -12.93 -18.49
C ALA A 309 26.48 -13.38 -17.23
N ASP A 310 26.54 -12.53 -16.19
CA ASP A 310 27.17 -12.85 -14.90
C ASP A 310 26.19 -13.59 -13.96
N GLY A 311 25.00 -13.98 -14.43
CA GLY A 311 23.99 -14.67 -13.66
C GLY A 311 23.18 -13.78 -12.71
N ARG A 312 23.38 -12.46 -12.72
CA ARG A 312 22.62 -11.55 -11.86
C ARG A 312 21.21 -11.39 -12.38
N ARG A 313 20.24 -11.66 -11.52
CA ARG A 313 18.81 -11.54 -11.82
C ARG A 313 18.42 -10.11 -12.24
N LYS A 314 17.58 -9.99 -13.25
CA LYS A 314 16.95 -8.70 -13.62
C LYS A 314 15.87 -8.35 -12.62
N THR A 315 16.02 -7.18 -11.98
CA THR A 315 15.05 -6.67 -11.01
C THR A 315 13.79 -6.13 -11.69
N SER A 316 12.71 -6.03 -10.93
CA SER A 316 11.46 -5.37 -11.36
C SER A 316 11.71 -3.98 -11.95
N ALA A 317 12.62 -3.21 -11.34
CA ALA A 317 13.00 -1.88 -11.80
C ALA A 317 13.70 -1.93 -13.17
N SER A 318 14.59 -2.90 -13.40
CA SER A 318 15.31 -3.04 -14.67
C SER A 318 14.38 -3.44 -15.81
N ILE A 319 13.43 -4.35 -15.57
CA ILE A 319 12.42 -4.75 -16.56
C ILE A 319 11.48 -3.57 -16.88
N GLN A 320 11.02 -2.86 -15.85
CA GLN A 320 10.19 -1.65 -16.05
C GLN A 320 10.91 -0.58 -16.88
N LYS A 321 12.19 -0.35 -16.59
CA LYS A 321 13.03 0.60 -17.33
C LYS A 321 13.18 0.18 -18.80
N ARG A 322 13.33 -1.13 -19.06
CA ARG A 322 13.43 -1.67 -20.43
C ARG A 322 12.16 -1.43 -21.23
N LEU A 323 10.98 -1.69 -20.64
CA LEU A 323 9.70 -1.36 -21.30
C LEU A 323 9.58 0.12 -21.65
N ILE A 324 10.01 1.01 -20.76
CA ILE A 324 9.99 2.46 -21.03
C ILE A 324 10.85 2.78 -22.26
N TYR A 325 12.08 2.26 -22.33
CA TYR A 325 12.96 2.47 -23.47
C TYR A 325 12.43 1.85 -24.76
N ALA A 326 11.75 0.71 -24.68
CA ALA A 326 11.18 0.07 -25.86
C ALA A 326 9.98 0.82 -26.48
N GLN A 327 9.34 1.72 -25.72
CA GLN A 327 8.27 2.57 -26.22
C GLN A 327 8.80 3.83 -26.94
N VAL A 328 10.03 4.21 -26.65
CA VAL A 328 10.66 5.41 -27.23
C VAL A 328 11.39 4.99 -28.49
N GLY A 329 11.02 5.58 -29.62
CA GLY A 329 11.71 5.37 -30.90
C GLY A 329 13.15 5.90 -30.87
N LYS A 330 13.93 5.58 -31.91
CA LYS A 330 15.34 6.03 -32.05
C LYS A 330 15.47 7.56 -32.05
N ASN A 331 14.39 8.28 -32.42
CA ASN A 331 14.34 9.75 -32.45
C ASN A 331 13.79 10.37 -31.15
N GLY A 332 13.53 9.58 -30.09
CA GLY A 332 12.96 10.07 -28.83
C GLY A 332 11.43 10.17 -28.82
N ASP A 333 10.77 9.89 -29.92
CA ASP A 333 9.31 9.95 -30.03
C ASP A 333 8.64 8.69 -29.52
N THR A 334 7.48 8.85 -28.89
CA THR A 334 6.61 7.72 -28.50
C THR A 334 5.43 7.66 -29.47
N ALA A 335 5.02 6.44 -29.86
CA ALA A 335 3.90 6.24 -30.79
C ALA A 335 2.58 6.91 -30.34
N THR A 336 2.40 7.16 -29.05
CA THR A 336 1.16 7.71 -28.45
C THR A 336 1.40 8.98 -27.63
N GLY A 337 2.61 9.54 -27.59
CA GLY A 337 2.97 10.69 -26.74
C GLY A 337 2.98 10.41 -25.24
N GLU A 338 2.57 9.21 -24.77
CA GLU A 338 2.54 8.82 -23.36
C GLU A 338 3.27 7.50 -23.11
N ILE A 339 4.13 7.49 -22.09
CA ILE A 339 4.84 6.28 -21.66
C ILE A 339 3.94 5.47 -20.72
N LYS A 340 3.62 4.25 -21.13
CA LYS A 340 2.85 3.29 -20.34
C LYS A 340 3.80 2.39 -19.51
N ARG A 341 3.39 2.11 -18.27
CA ARG A 341 4.18 1.26 -17.36
C ARG A 341 3.77 -0.21 -17.52
N ILE A 342 4.61 -1.13 -17.02
CA ILE A 342 4.42 -2.59 -17.15
C ILE A 342 3.07 -3.09 -16.64
N HIS A 343 2.47 -2.39 -15.67
CA HIS A 343 1.13 -2.70 -15.21
C HIS A 343 0.04 -2.54 -16.30
N CYS A 344 0.32 -1.74 -17.34
CA CYS A 344 -0.54 -1.64 -18.51
C CYS A 344 -0.50 -2.90 -19.37
N GLN A 345 0.63 -3.64 -19.43
CA GLN A 345 0.69 -4.97 -20.07
C GLN A 345 -0.31 -5.93 -19.41
N ARG A 346 -0.26 -6.02 -18.08
CA ARG A 346 -1.20 -6.84 -17.32
C ARG A 346 -2.67 -6.47 -17.55
N ARG A 347 -2.96 -5.17 -17.66
CA ARG A 347 -4.32 -4.69 -18.01
C ARG A 347 -4.70 -5.09 -19.42
N THR A 348 -3.78 -4.98 -20.37
CA THR A 348 -4.01 -5.39 -21.76
C THR A 348 -4.35 -6.88 -21.84
N VAL A 349 -3.55 -7.74 -21.22
CA VAL A 349 -3.79 -9.18 -21.17
C VAL A 349 -5.14 -9.48 -20.48
N GLY A 350 -5.38 -8.91 -19.32
CA GLY A 350 -6.65 -9.10 -18.61
C GLY A 350 -7.87 -8.64 -19.40
N THR A 351 -7.77 -7.54 -20.15
CA THR A 351 -8.84 -7.05 -21.04
C THR A 351 -9.07 -8.04 -22.19
N ARG A 352 -8.00 -8.52 -22.83
CA ARG A 352 -8.11 -9.51 -23.94
C ARG A 352 -8.76 -10.81 -23.48
N ILE A 353 -8.33 -11.34 -22.31
CA ILE A 353 -8.91 -12.57 -21.77
C ILE A 353 -10.39 -12.34 -21.40
N ALA A 354 -10.71 -11.23 -20.74
CA ALA A 354 -12.08 -10.95 -20.37
C ALA A 354 -13.03 -10.82 -21.58
N ASN A 355 -12.55 -10.19 -22.64
CA ASN A 355 -13.34 -10.01 -23.88
C ASN A 355 -13.54 -11.33 -24.64
N ASN A 356 -12.58 -12.25 -24.58
CA ASN A 356 -12.65 -13.54 -25.33
C ASN A 356 -13.21 -14.70 -24.50
N MET A 357 -12.95 -14.72 -23.17
CA MET A 357 -13.24 -15.86 -22.29
C MET A 357 -14.09 -15.48 -21.07
N GLY A 358 -14.43 -14.21 -20.92
CA GLY A 358 -15.20 -13.70 -19.81
C GLY A 358 -14.36 -13.24 -18.61
N ILE A 359 -15.00 -12.48 -17.73
CA ILE A 359 -14.34 -11.80 -16.60
C ILE A 359 -13.77 -12.78 -15.56
N GLU A 360 -14.41 -13.94 -15.39
CA GLU A 360 -13.93 -14.96 -14.44
C GLU A 360 -12.62 -15.61 -14.91
N ALA A 361 -12.50 -15.92 -16.20
CA ALA A 361 -11.26 -16.39 -16.77
C ALA A 361 -10.12 -15.38 -16.58
N ALA A 362 -10.42 -14.09 -16.79
CA ALA A 362 -9.44 -13.02 -16.52
C ALA A 362 -9.06 -12.94 -15.04
N ARG A 363 -10.01 -13.15 -14.11
CA ARG A 363 -9.77 -13.18 -12.67
C ARG A 363 -8.77 -14.27 -12.29
N VAL A 364 -9.03 -15.50 -12.75
CA VAL A 364 -8.17 -16.68 -12.52
C VAL A 364 -6.78 -16.45 -13.12
N TRP A 365 -6.70 -16.03 -14.39
CA TRP A 365 -5.44 -15.76 -15.08
C TRP A 365 -4.58 -14.74 -14.35
N LEU A 366 -5.20 -13.65 -13.93
CA LEU A 366 -4.50 -12.57 -13.22
C LEU A 366 -4.22 -12.91 -11.74
N GLY A 367 -4.80 -13.97 -11.19
CA GLY A 367 -4.66 -14.32 -9.78
C GLY A 367 -5.23 -13.22 -8.87
N HIS A 368 -6.46 -12.76 -9.17
CA HIS A 368 -7.20 -11.86 -8.31
C HIS A 368 -8.15 -12.65 -7.43
N THR A 369 -8.12 -12.37 -6.12
CA THR A 369 -9.05 -12.98 -5.15
C THR A 369 -10.45 -12.43 -5.27
N ASP A 370 -10.55 -11.14 -5.63
CA ASP A 370 -11.82 -10.42 -5.76
C ASP A 370 -12.06 -9.99 -7.22
N ILE A 371 -13.25 -10.30 -7.71
CA ILE A 371 -13.71 -9.96 -9.07
C ILE A 371 -13.76 -8.44 -9.28
N GLN A 372 -14.03 -7.65 -8.22
CA GLN A 372 -14.03 -6.19 -8.29
C GLN A 372 -12.64 -5.65 -8.67
N THR A 373 -11.58 -6.35 -8.25
CA THR A 373 -10.23 -6.02 -8.68
C THR A 373 -10.07 -6.24 -10.18
N THR A 374 -10.61 -7.33 -10.73
CA THR A 374 -10.55 -7.63 -12.17
C THR A 374 -11.33 -6.61 -12.99
N LEU A 375 -12.54 -6.24 -12.55
CA LEU A 375 -13.35 -5.21 -13.20
C LEU A 375 -12.64 -3.85 -13.36
N ARG A 376 -11.70 -3.52 -12.47
CA ARG A 376 -10.87 -2.31 -12.60
C ARG A 376 -9.79 -2.41 -13.68
N TYR A 377 -9.50 -3.62 -14.13
CA TYR A 377 -8.47 -3.93 -15.13
C TYR A 377 -9.04 -4.09 -16.54
N VAL A 378 -10.30 -4.47 -16.64
CA VAL A 378 -10.96 -4.69 -17.92
C VAL A 378 -11.46 -3.37 -18.48
N TYR A 379 -11.11 -3.09 -19.72
CA TYR A 379 -11.52 -1.92 -20.46
C TYR A 379 -12.29 -2.39 -21.68
N SER A 380 -13.47 -1.81 -21.91
CA SER A 380 -14.20 -2.08 -23.13
C SER A 380 -13.36 -1.61 -24.33
N THR A 381 -13.05 -2.51 -25.22
CA THR A 381 -12.46 -2.25 -26.52
C THR A 381 -13.53 -2.22 -27.60
N GLU A 382 -14.79 -2.54 -27.20
CA GLU A 382 -15.92 -2.55 -28.08
C GLU A 382 -16.30 -1.14 -28.53
N THR A 383 -16.44 -0.97 -29.82
CA THR A 383 -16.96 0.24 -30.46
C THR A 383 -18.45 0.07 -30.74
N VAL A 384 -19.18 1.18 -30.97
CA VAL A 384 -20.57 1.11 -31.42
C VAL A 384 -20.70 0.28 -32.69
N GLU A 385 -19.67 0.31 -33.56
CA GLU A 385 -19.61 -0.46 -34.80
C GLU A 385 -19.46 -1.99 -34.53
N SER A 386 -18.59 -2.41 -33.57
CA SER A 386 -18.48 -3.82 -33.21
C SER A 386 -19.75 -4.33 -32.53
N MET A 387 -20.39 -3.50 -31.71
CA MET A 387 -21.68 -3.82 -31.10
C MET A 387 -22.78 -3.96 -32.16
N ARG A 388 -22.80 -3.07 -33.16
CA ARG A 388 -23.74 -3.17 -34.29
C ARG A 388 -23.56 -4.48 -35.06
N LYS A 389 -22.32 -4.82 -35.43
CA LYS A 389 -22.00 -6.10 -36.12
C LYS A 389 -22.42 -7.30 -35.28
N PHE A 390 -22.23 -7.25 -33.95
CA PHE A 390 -22.66 -8.32 -33.07
C PHE A 390 -24.19 -8.46 -33.07
N VAL A 391 -24.95 -7.37 -32.97
CA VAL A 391 -26.42 -7.39 -33.00
C VAL A 391 -26.95 -7.87 -34.36
N GLU A 392 -26.33 -7.45 -35.45
CA GLU A 392 -26.68 -7.87 -36.82
C GLU A 392 -26.44 -9.38 -37.03
N ASN A 393 -25.35 -9.93 -36.44
CA ASN A 393 -25.01 -11.35 -36.57
C ASN A 393 -25.68 -12.26 -35.51
N SER A 394 -26.19 -11.67 -34.43
CA SER A 394 -26.83 -12.37 -33.30
C SER A 394 -28.23 -11.80 -33.12
N SER A 395 -29.17 -12.22 -33.97
CA SER A 395 -30.57 -11.81 -33.79
C SER A 395 -31.08 -12.28 -32.42
N PHE A 396 -31.39 -11.34 -31.53
CA PHE A 396 -32.03 -11.62 -30.24
C PHE A 396 -33.57 -11.79 -30.39
N LEU A 397 -34.09 -11.59 -31.60
CA LEU A 397 -35.50 -11.78 -31.86
C LEU A 397 -35.73 -13.24 -32.30
N PRO A 398 -36.79 -13.91 -31.80
CA PRO A 398 -37.15 -15.21 -32.32
C PRO A 398 -37.34 -15.19 -33.84
N SER A 399 -36.93 -16.27 -34.51
CA SER A 399 -36.96 -16.38 -35.99
C SER A 399 -38.38 -16.30 -36.62
N ASP A 400 -39.38 -16.44 -35.79
CA ASP A 400 -40.81 -16.36 -36.11
C ASP A 400 -41.39 -14.93 -36.02
N CYS A 401 -40.62 -13.95 -35.51
CA CYS A 401 -40.99 -12.53 -35.55
C CYS A 401 -40.65 -11.90 -36.90
N GLN A 402 -40.99 -12.51 -38.01
CA GLN A 402 -41.06 -11.81 -39.28
C GLN A 402 -42.27 -10.89 -39.23
N MET A 403 -42.06 -9.60 -39.10
CA MET A 403 -43.09 -8.61 -39.35
C MET A 403 -43.56 -8.78 -40.80
N GLY A 404 -44.70 -9.44 -40.95
CA GLY A 404 -45.35 -9.43 -42.25
C GLY A 404 -45.47 -7.97 -42.70
N GLU A 405 -45.16 -7.69 -43.96
CA GLU A 405 -45.33 -6.42 -44.60
C GLU A 405 -46.81 -5.98 -44.50
N LYS A 406 -47.20 -5.40 -43.36
CA LYS A 406 -48.33 -4.48 -43.29
C LYS A 406 -47.71 -3.09 -43.42
N ILE A 407 -47.62 -2.65 -44.65
CA ILE A 407 -47.46 -1.21 -44.97
C ILE A 407 -48.65 -0.52 -44.34
N VAL A 408 -48.50 0.01 -43.13
CA VAL A 408 -49.44 0.94 -42.54
C VAL A 408 -49.22 2.29 -43.28
N ASN A 409 -50.17 2.64 -44.04
CA ASN A 409 -50.17 3.91 -44.81
C ASN A 409 -50.09 5.06 -43.77
N PRO A 410 -49.17 6.04 -43.92
CA PRO A 410 -49.08 7.15 -42.96
C PRO A 410 -50.28 8.09 -42.89
N ALA A 411 -51.32 7.81 -43.69
CA ALA A 411 -52.55 8.63 -43.72
C ALA A 411 -53.64 8.17 -42.72
N ASP A 412 -53.40 7.12 -41.93
CA ASP A 412 -54.42 6.58 -41.00
C ASP A 412 -54.15 6.93 -39.52
N PHE A 413 -53.38 8.04 -39.29
CA PHE A 413 -53.25 8.64 -37.96
C PHE A 413 -53.64 10.11 -38.01
#